data_1a6199add5b19ff9cb5008eda22949f4
#
_entry.id   1a6199add5b19ff9cb5008eda22949f4
#
_cell.length_a   1.000
_cell.length_b   1.000
_cell.length_c   1.000
_cell.angle_alpha   90.00
_cell.angle_beta   90.00
_cell.angle_gamma   90.00
#
_symmetry.space_group_name_H-M   'P 1'
#
loop_
_entity.id
_entity.type
_entity.pdbx_description
1 polymer ?
#
loop_
_entity_poly.entity_id
_entity_poly.type
_entity_poly.pdbx_seq_one_letter_code
_entity_poly.pdbx_strand_id
1 'polypeptide(L)'
;MKTKDAVAVVTGGASGLGLATTKRLLDAGAQVVVVDLRGDDVVGGLGDRARFAQADVTDEAAVSNALELADSLGPVRVVVNCAGTGNAIRVLSRDGVFPLAAFRKIVDINLVGTFNVLRLGAERIAKTEPIGEERGVIINTASVAAFDGQIGQAAYSASKGGVGGMTLPIARDLASKLIRVVTIAPGLFDTPLLASLPAEAKASLGQQVPHPSRLGNPDEYGALVLHIIENPMLNGEVIRLDGAIRMAPR
;
A
#
# COMPACT_ATOMS: atom_id res chain seq x y z
N MET A 1 10.97 1.53 -15.67
CA MET A 1 11.90 0.41 -15.27
C MET A 1 11.25 -0.92 -15.62
N LYS A 2 12.01 -1.95 -16.00
CA LYS A 2 11.46 -3.32 -16.14
C LYS A 2 11.50 -4.02 -14.79
N THR A 3 10.46 -4.79 -14.49
CA THR A 3 10.31 -5.55 -13.23
C THR A 3 11.15 -6.81 -13.17
N LYS A 4 11.54 -7.35 -14.35
CA LYS A 4 12.32 -8.58 -14.43
C LYS A 4 13.66 -8.43 -13.70
N ASP A 5 13.96 -9.38 -12.82
CA ASP A 5 15.17 -9.45 -12.00
C ASP A 5 15.32 -8.30 -10.96
N ALA A 6 14.30 -7.45 -10.79
CA ALA A 6 14.26 -6.47 -9.70
C ALA A 6 13.84 -7.11 -8.38
N VAL A 7 14.39 -6.60 -7.27
CA VAL A 7 13.86 -6.95 -5.94
C VAL A 7 12.81 -5.92 -5.53
N ALA A 8 11.65 -6.42 -5.16
CA ALA A 8 10.53 -5.65 -4.64
C ALA A 8 10.24 -6.00 -3.17
N VAL A 9 9.89 -5.00 -2.39
CA VAL A 9 9.40 -5.16 -1.01
C VAL A 9 7.94 -4.75 -0.97
N VAL A 10 7.04 -5.64 -0.49
CA VAL A 10 5.60 -5.38 -0.41
C VAL A 10 5.14 -5.56 1.02
N THR A 11 4.74 -4.46 1.68
CA THR A 11 4.16 -4.54 3.02
C THR A 11 2.68 -4.89 2.95
N GLY A 12 2.16 -5.64 3.95
CA GLY A 12 0.80 -6.20 3.86
C GLY A 12 0.65 -7.19 2.69
N GLY A 13 1.78 -7.76 2.23
CA GLY A 13 1.86 -8.53 0.99
C GLY A 13 1.33 -9.96 1.09
N ALA A 14 0.94 -10.41 2.28
CA ALA A 14 0.36 -11.75 2.47
C ALA A 14 -1.16 -11.79 2.29
N SER A 15 -1.83 -10.65 2.07
CA SER A 15 -3.28 -10.61 1.90
C SER A 15 -3.75 -9.45 1.00
N GLY A 16 -5.00 -9.51 0.55
CA GLY A 16 -5.72 -8.42 -0.13
C GLY A 16 -4.95 -7.78 -1.29
N LEU A 17 -4.86 -6.46 -1.29
CA LEU A 17 -4.19 -5.68 -2.35
C LEU A 17 -2.70 -5.98 -2.42
N GLY A 18 -2.04 -6.17 -1.26
CA GLY A 18 -0.63 -6.51 -1.18
C GLY A 18 -0.33 -7.89 -1.78
N LEU A 19 -1.14 -8.89 -1.50
CA LEU A 19 -0.96 -10.24 -2.08
C LEU A 19 -1.18 -10.25 -3.60
N ALA A 20 -2.19 -9.52 -4.08
CA ALA A 20 -2.40 -9.37 -5.52
C ALA A 20 -1.20 -8.67 -6.19
N THR A 21 -0.66 -7.63 -5.55
CA THR A 21 0.58 -6.97 -5.99
C THR A 21 1.76 -7.92 -5.99
N THR A 22 1.96 -8.68 -4.92
CA THR A 22 3.02 -9.69 -4.81
C THR A 22 2.96 -10.68 -5.98
N LYS A 23 1.78 -11.24 -6.26
CA LYS A 23 1.59 -12.18 -7.39
C LYS A 23 1.93 -11.55 -8.72
N ARG A 24 1.43 -10.34 -8.99
CA ARG A 24 1.71 -9.61 -10.24
C ARG A 24 3.21 -9.33 -10.44
N LEU A 25 3.91 -8.97 -9.37
CA LEU A 25 5.36 -8.72 -9.44
C LEU A 25 6.14 -10.02 -9.69
N LEU A 26 5.75 -11.13 -9.06
CA LEU A 26 6.33 -12.45 -9.31
C LEU A 26 6.11 -12.90 -10.75
N ASP A 27 4.90 -12.73 -11.29
CA ASP A 27 4.55 -13.06 -12.68
C ASP A 27 5.35 -12.20 -13.68
N ALA A 28 5.63 -10.94 -13.32
CA ALA A 28 6.47 -10.04 -14.11
C ALA A 28 7.98 -10.31 -13.96
N GLY A 29 8.39 -11.33 -13.22
CA GLY A 29 9.78 -11.78 -13.08
C GLY A 29 10.57 -11.16 -11.94
N ALA A 30 9.94 -10.40 -11.04
CA ALA A 30 10.59 -9.86 -9.85
C ALA A 30 10.87 -10.95 -8.78
N GLN A 31 11.82 -10.69 -7.90
CA GLN A 31 11.90 -11.31 -6.58
C GLN A 31 11.14 -10.43 -5.59
N VAL A 32 10.37 -11.00 -4.69
CA VAL A 32 9.52 -10.23 -3.77
C VAL A 32 9.76 -10.64 -2.33
N VAL A 33 10.12 -9.67 -1.49
CA VAL A 33 10.06 -9.82 -0.03
C VAL A 33 8.72 -9.30 0.45
N VAL A 34 7.93 -10.20 1.01
CA VAL A 34 6.63 -9.93 1.60
C VAL A 34 6.80 -9.62 3.07
N VAL A 35 6.50 -8.38 3.45
CA VAL A 35 6.57 -7.91 4.84
C VAL A 35 5.15 -7.91 5.42
N ASP A 36 4.90 -8.75 6.41
CA ASP A 36 3.59 -8.83 7.05
C ASP A 36 3.74 -9.32 8.51
N LEU A 37 2.71 -9.16 9.31
CA LEU A 37 2.67 -9.71 10.68
C LEU A 37 2.51 -11.23 10.67
N ARG A 38 1.86 -11.79 9.62
CA ARG A 38 1.56 -13.21 9.45
C ARG A 38 1.49 -13.53 7.95
N GLY A 39 1.62 -14.82 7.59
CA GLY A 39 1.40 -15.28 6.21
C GLY A 39 2.58 -16.03 5.61
N ASP A 40 3.45 -16.59 6.44
CA ASP A 40 4.56 -17.43 5.98
C ASP A 40 4.09 -18.60 5.11
N ASP A 41 2.99 -19.25 5.51
CA ASP A 41 2.32 -20.32 4.76
C ASP A 41 1.80 -19.86 3.39
N VAL A 42 1.19 -18.65 3.33
CA VAL A 42 0.72 -18.05 2.08
C VAL A 42 1.88 -17.77 1.15
N VAL A 43 2.95 -17.15 1.68
CA VAL A 43 4.12 -16.77 0.88
C VAL A 43 4.92 -18.00 0.43
N GLY A 44 5.05 -19.02 1.29
CA GLY A 44 5.67 -20.31 0.94
C GLY A 44 5.01 -20.98 -0.26
N GLY A 45 3.71 -20.77 -0.47
CA GLY A 45 2.97 -21.28 -1.64
C GLY A 45 3.20 -20.47 -2.95
N LEU A 46 3.90 -19.34 -2.92
CA LEU A 46 4.12 -18.48 -4.09
C LEU A 46 5.41 -18.83 -4.89
N GLY A 47 6.20 -19.79 -4.41
CA GLY A 47 7.41 -20.26 -5.09
C GLY A 47 8.69 -19.52 -4.68
N ASP A 48 9.82 -19.96 -5.28
CA ASP A 48 11.17 -19.61 -4.81
C ASP A 48 11.58 -18.14 -4.95
N ARG A 49 10.85 -17.34 -5.67
CA ARG A 49 11.10 -15.90 -5.82
C ARG A 49 10.38 -15.04 -4.78
N ALA A 50 9.56 -15.64 -3.93
CA ALA A 50 8.92 -14.98 -2.80
C ALA A 50 9.67 -15.32 -1.50
N ARG A 51 9.84 -14.34 -0.62
CA ARG A 51 10.38 -14.55 0.73
C ARG A 51 9.48 -13.82 1.72
N PHE A 52 9.23 -14.46 2.86
CA PHE A 52 8.48 -13.85 3.95
C PHE A 52 9.42 -13.20 4.96
N ALA A 53 9.09 -11.99 5.38
CA ALA A 53 9.73 -11.27 6.47
C ALA A 53 8.65 -10.83 7.47
N GLN A 54 8.65 -11.43 8.65
CA GLN A 54 7.71 -11.03 9.69
C GLN A 54 8.16 -9.70 10.30
N ALA A 55 7.36 -8.64 10.11
CA ALA A 55 7.63 -7.34 10.69
C ALA A 55 6.37 -6.52 10.91
N ASP A 56 6.35 -5.73 11.98
CA ASP A 56 5.43 -4.61 12.15
C ASP A 56 6.05 -3.39 11.46
N VAL A 57 5.30 -2.74 10.59
CA VAL A 57 5.77 -1.56 9.84
C VAL A 57 6.12 -0.37 10.75
N THR A 58 5.62 -0.36 11.97
CA THR A 58 5.93 0.67 12.99
C THR A 58 7.24 0.41 13.72
N ASP A 59 7.81 -0.80 13.59
CA ASP A 59 9.10 -1.17 14.19
C ASP A 59 10.24 -0.96 13.18
N GLU A 60 11.09 0.02 13.46
CA GLU A 60 12.22 0.38 12.59
C GLU A 60 13.20 -0.77 12.40
N ALA A 61 13.54 -1.49 13.48
CA ALA A 61 14.51 -2.59 13.44
C ALA A 61 13.95 -3.77 12.63
N ALA A 62 12.68 -4.13 12.84
CA ALA A 62 12.04 -5.20 12.09
C ALA A 62 11.95 -4.87 10.58
N VAL A 63 11.64 -3.63 10.23
CA VAL A 63 11.63 -3.16 8.82
C VAL A 63 13.04 -3.18 8.24
N SER A 64 14.08 -2.74 8.99
CA SER A 64 15.46 -2.79 8.51
C SER A 64 15.90 -4.23 8.22
N ASN A 65 15.59 -5.18 9.09
CA ASN A 65 15.91 -6.60 8.89
C ASN A 65 15.21 -7.17 7.64
N ALA A 66 13.96 -6.78 7.39
CA ALA A 66 13.24 -7.18 6.17
C ALA A 66 13.89 -6.61 4.90
N LEU A 67 14.40 -5.38 4.96
CA LEU A 67 15.13 -4.76 3.84
C LEU A 67 16.53 -5.39 3.67
N GLU A 68 17.20 -5.83 4.74
CA GLU A 68 18.46 -6.59 4.64
C GLU A 68 18.25 -7.95 3.96
N LEU A 69 17.12 -8.63 4.25
CA LEU A 69 16.73 -9.81 3.50
C LEU A 69 16.53 -9.49 2.01
N ALA A 70 15.89 -8.36 1.69
CA ALA A 70 15.70 -7.95 0.31
C ALA A 70 17.05 -7.66 -0.39
N ASP A 71 17.98 -6.95 0.25
CA ASP A 71 19.32 -6.67 -0.27
C ASP A 71 20.12 -7.97 -0.56
N SER A 72 19.91 -9.02 0.24
CA SER A 72 20.55 -10.33 0.01
C SER A 72 20.09 -11.04 -1.27
N LEU A 73 18.92 -10.66 -1.79
CA LEU A 73 18.37 -11.20 -3.04
C LEU A 73 18.82 -10.40 -4.27
N GLY A 74 19.25 -9.16 -4.06
CA GLY A 74 19.68 -8.26 -5.12
C GLY A 74 19.32 -6.80 -4.87
N PRO A 75 19.49 -5.91 -5.86
CA PRO A 75 19.22 -4.48 -5.68
C PRO A 75 17.73 -4.22 -5.48
N VAL A 76 17.36 -3.65 -4.33
CA VAL A 76 15.99 -3.21 -4.06
C VAL A 76 15.64 -2.04 -5.00
N ARG A 77 14.58 -2.20 -5.78
CA ARG A 77 14.14 -1.22 -6.78
C ARG A 77 12.71 -0.74 -6.58
N VAL A 78 11.89 -1.56 -5.92
CA VAL A 78 10.46 -1.31 -5.76
C VAL A 78 10.09 -1.49 -4.30
N VAL A 79 9.37 -0.52 -3.75
CA VAL A 79 8.74 -0.63 -2.43
C VAL A 79 7.26 -0.33 -2.60
N VAL A 80 6.38 -1.25 -2.18
CA VAL A 80 4.93 -1.07 -2.23
C VAL A 80 4.36 -1.16 -0.81
N ASN A 81 3.83 -0.06 -0.32
CA ASN A 81 3.24 0.05 1.00
C ASN A 81 1.74 -0.26 0.96
N CYS A 82 1.36 -1.52 1.25
CA CYS A 82 -0.03 -1.95 1.37
C CYS A 82 -0.46 -2.26 2.81
N ALA A 83 0.47 -2.34 3.76
CA ALA A 83 0.13 -2.56 5.16
C ALA A 83 -0.75 -1.43 5.69
N GLY A 84 -1.83 -1.78 6.36
CA GLY A 84 -2.75 -0.81 6.93
C GLY A 84 -3.95 -1.47 7.61
N THR A 85 -4.64 -0.68 8.39
CA THR A 85 -5.84 -1.09 9.14
C THR A 85 -6.85 0.04 9.18
N GLY A 86 -8.08 -0.27 9.54
CA GLY A 86 -9.14 0.72 9.69
C GLY A 86 -10.01 0.45 10.91
N ASN A 87 -10.70 1.49 11.34
CA ASN A 87 -11.79 1.39 12.29
C ASN A 87 -12.91 2.34 11.88
N ALA A 88 -14.10 2.12 12.42
CA ALA A 88 -15.26 2.97 12.24
C ALA A 88 -15.77 3.41 13.63
N ILE A 89 -15.19 4.48 14.18
CA ILE A 89 -15.54 5.01 15.50
C ILE A 89 -15.92 6.48 15.35
N ARG A 90 -17.13 6.84 15.78
CA ARG A 90 -17.61 8.23 15.77
C ARG A 90 -16.85 9.08 16.78
N VAL A 91 -16.59 10.35 16.45
CA VAL A 91 -15.96 11.31 17.38
C VAL A 91 -16.74 11.40 18.70
N LEU A 92 -18.07 11.37 18.60
CA LEU A 92 -18.97 11.29 19.73
C LEU A 92 -20.08 10.29 19.43
N SER A 93 -20.30 9.33 20.34
CA SER A 93 -21.34 8.31 20.28
C SER A 93 -22.11 8.25 21.61
N ARG A 94 -23.10 7.34 21.72
CA ARG A 94 -23.80 7.07 23.00
C ARG A 94 -22.85 6.48 24.05
N ASP A 95 -21.81 5.79 23.61
CA ASP A 95 -20.81 5.13 24.48
C ASP A 95 -19.68 6.08 24.90
N GLY A 96 -19.75 7.36 24.49
CA GLY A 96 -18.78 8.39 24.83
C GLY A 96 -17.96 8.92 23.67
N VAL A 97 -16.81 9.52 24.00
CA VAL A 97 -15.89 10.14 23.04
C VAL A 97 -14.96 9.10 22.39
N PHE A 98 -14.51 9.38 21.18
CA PHE A 98 -13.54 8.53 20.49
C PHE A 98 -12.26 8.36 21.33
N PRO A 99 -11.85 7.12 21.69
CA PRO A 99 -10.63 6.90 22.47
C PRO A 99 -9.39 7.35 21.70
N LEU A 100 -8.60 8.26 22.27
CA LEU A 100 -7.41 8.80 21.61
C LEU A 100 -6.39 7.71 21.24
N ALA A 101 -6.28 6.65 22.05
CA ALA A 101 -5.40 5.51 21.75
C ALA A 101 -5.80 4.78 20.45
N ALA A 102 -7.12 4.66 20.20
CA ALA A 102 -7.60 4.05 18.95
C ALA A 102 -7.30 4.93 17.72
N PHE A 103 -7.37 6.26 17.88
CA PHE A 103 -6.95 7.20 16.84
C PHE A 103 -5.47 7.06 16.54
N ARG A 104 -4.61 7.13 17.58
CA ARG A 104 -3.16 6.99 17.46
C ARG A 104 -2.78 5.70 16.76
N LYS A 105 -3.35 4.56 17.18
CA LYS A 105 -3.06 3.26 16.56
C LYS A 105 -3.26 3.26 15.03
N ILE A 106 -4.34 3.89 14.53
CA ILE A 106 -4.58 3.97 13.08
C ILE A 106 -3.54 4.86 12.39
N VAL A 107 -3.21 6.00 12.99
CA VAL A 107 -2.20 6.91 12.44
C VAL A 107 -0.82 6.26 12.47
N ASP A 108 -0.46 5.61 13.56
CA ASP A 108 0.85 4.94 13.70
C ASP A 108 1.03 3.85 12.63
N ILE A 109 0.06 2.97 12.44
CA ILE A 109 0.18 1.92 11.44
C ILE A 109 0.15 2.48 10.02
N ASN A 110 -0.89 3.26 9.68
CA ASN A 110 -1.15 3.64 8.30
C ASN A 110 -0.24 4.75 7.77
N LEU A 111 0.12 5.70 8.61
CA LEU A 111 0.90 6.88 8.22
C LEU A 111 2.36 6.76 8.65
N VAL A 112 2.61 6.59 9.95
CA VAL A 112 3.98 6.50 10.47
C VAL A 112 4.67 5.23 9.95
N GLY A 113 3.98 4.08 9.96
CA GLY A 113 4.49 2.83 9.41
C GLY A 113 4.79 2.92 7.91
N THR A 114 3.89 3.53 7.11
CA THR A 114 4.15 3.78 5.69
C THR A 114 5.40 4.66 5.49
N PHE A 115 5.54 5.75 6.26
CA PHE A 115 6.72 6.62 6.19
C PHE A 115 7.99 5.89 6.64
N ASN A 116 7.92 5.06 7.68
CA ASN A 116 9.06 4.26 8.16
C ASN A 116 9.61 3.33 7.08
N VAL A 117 8.74 2.57 6.42
CA VAL A 117 9.15 1.68 5.31
C VAL A 117 9.65 2.48 4.11
N LEU A 118 8.97 3.59 3.78
CA LEU A 118 9.34 4.46 2.67
C LEU A 118 10.76 5.02 2.83
N ARG A 119 11.08 5.62 3.99
CA ARG A 119 12.39 6.26 4.23
C ARG A 119 13.54 5.25 4.21
N LEU A 120 13.36 4.08 4.84
CA LEU A 120 14.35 3.01 4.86
C LEU A 120 14.50 2.35 3.48
N GLY A 121 13.40 2.15 2.76
CA GLY A 121 13.42 1.66 1.38
C GLY A 121 14.08 2.63 0.42
N ALA A 122 13.83 3.93 0.57
CA ALA A 122 14.48 4.97 -0.23
C ALA A 122 16.01 4.96 -0.04
N GLU A 123 16.49 4.73 1.19
CA GLU A 123 17.92 4.58 1.49
C GLU A 123 18.54 3.40 0.71
N ARG A 124 17.84 2.25 0.68
CA ARG A 124 18.32 1.06 -0.07
C ARG A 124 18.33 1.31 -1.58
N ILE A 125 17.24 1.86 -2.11
CA ILE A 125 17.13 2.19 -3.54
C ILE A 125 18.22 3.20 -3.95
N ALA A 126 18.49 4.21 -3.13
CA ALA A 126 19.51 5.24 -3.41
C ALA A 126 20.94 4.69 -3.53
N LYS A 127 21.24 3.53 -2.94
CA LYS A 127 22.54 2.85 -3.03
C LYS A 127 22.71 2.01 -4.31
N THR A 128 21.65 1.80 -5.08
CA THR A 128 21.71 1.02 -6.32
C THR A 128 22.22 1.86 -7.49
N GLU A 129 22.82 1.23 -8.50
CA GLU A 129 23.15 1.89 -9.76
C GLU A 129 21.87 2.24 -10.55
N PRO A 130 21.80 3.38 -11.24
CA PRO A 130 20.66 3.71 -12.10
C PRO A 130 20.46 2.69 -13.22
N ILE A 131 19.19 2.45 -13.58
CA ILE A 131 18.82 1.73 -14.81
C ILE A 131 18.07 2.72 -15.70
N GLY A 132 18.73 3.19 -16.77
CA GLY A 132 18.21 4.29 -17.56
C GLY A 132 18.17 5.59 -16.73
N GLU A 133 16.99 6.17 -16.57
CA GLU A 133 16.80 7.46 -15.91
C GLU A 133 16.41 7.34 -14.43
N GLU A 134 16.29 6.11 -13.87
CA GLU A 134 15.80 5.91 -12.51
C GLU A 134 16.56 4.81 -11.74
N ARG A 135 16.52 4.91 -10.40
CA ARG A 135 16.99 3.87 -9.48
C ARG A 135 15.86 2.98 -9.00
N GLY A 136 14.66 3.51 -8.87
CA GLY A 136 13.50 2.76 -8.43
C GLY A 136 12.27 3.62 -8.15
N VAL A 137 11.24 2.98 -7.61
CA VAL A 137 9.95 3.60 -7.32
C VAL A 137 9.38 3.11 -6.00
N ILE A 138 8.75 4.03 -5.27
CA ILE A 138 8.00 3.76 -4.06
C ILE A 138 6.53 4.04 -4.33
N ILE A 139 5.67 3.07 -4.03
CA ILE A 139 4.22 3.16 -4.25
C ILE A 139 3.52 3.01 -2.92
N ASN A 140 2.73 4.01 -2.54
CA ASN A 140 1.98 4.01 -1.29
C ASN A 140 0.50 3.76 -1.53
N THR A 141 -0.19 3.24 -0.51
CA THR A 141 -1.63 2.99 -0.53
C THR A 141 -2.35 3.98 0.37
N ALA A 142 -3.01 4.97 -0.23
CA ALA A 142 -3.97 5.84 0.44
C ALA A 142 -5.37 5.17 0.48
N SER A 143 -6.40 5.91 0.24
CA SER A 143 -7.81 5.48 0.08
C SER A 143 -8.62 6.63 -0.48
N VAL A 144 -9.74 6.37 -1.13
CA VAL A 144 -10.75 7.40 -1.42
C VAL A 144 -11.24 8.10 -0.14
N ALA A 145 -11.18 7.42 1.02
CA ALA A 145 -11.47 8.01 2.32
C ALA A 145 -10.53 9.18 2.71
N ALA A 146 -9.40 9.35 2.03
CA ALA A 146 -8.56 10.54 2.16
C ALA A 146 -9.27 11.82 1.68
N PHE A 147 -10.24 11.67 0.79
CA PHE A 147 -10.99 12.75 0.13
C PHE A 147 -12.46 12.76 0.56
N ASP A 148 -13.10 11.59 0.56
CA ASP A 148 -14.53 11.40 0.72
C ASP A 148 -14.83 10.54 1.99
N GLY A 149 -14.22 10.85 3.13
CA GLY A 149 -14.37 10.06 4.36
C GLY A 149 -15.79 10.01 4.88
N GLN A 150 -16.20 8.84 5.35
CA GLN A 150 -17.53 8.57 5.89
C GLN A 150 -17.60 8.81 7.42
N ILE A 151 -18.81 8.81 7.95
CA ILE A 151 -19.07 8.86 9.41
C ILE A 151 -18.29 7.71 10.09
N GLY A 152 -17.52 8.07 11.12
CA GLY A 152 -16.69 7.13 11.88
C GLY A 152 -15.27 6.93 11.33
N GLN A 153 -14.92 7.50 10.18
CA GLN A 153 -13.62 7.30 9.54
C GLN A 153 -12.58 8.40 9.87
N ALA A 154 -12.77 9.22 10.90
CA ALA A 154 -11.89 10.35 11.20
C ALA A 154 -10.41 9.96 11.29
N ALA A 155 -10.06 8.89 12.04
CA ALA A 155 -8.68 8.42 12.16
C ALA A 155 -8.15 7.84 10.83
N TYR A 156 -8.97 7.04 10.15
CA TYR A 156 -8.62 6.42 8.89
C TYR A 156 -8.40 7.48 7.80
N SER A 157 -9.34 8.41 7.64
CA SER A 157 -9.25 9.52 6.67
C SER A 157 -8.04 10.42 6.95
N ALA A 158 -7.77 10.74 8.21
CA ALA A 158 -6.59 11.52 8.60
C ALA A 158 -5.30 10.78 8.22
N SER A 159 -5.20 9.47 8.50
CA SER A 159 -4.02 8.68 8.15
C SER A 159 -3.80 8.59 6.65
N LYS A 160 -4.87 8.31 5.88
CA LYS A 160 -4.80 8.17 4.41
C LYS A 160 -4.66 9.51 3.69
N GLY A 161 -5.23 10.59 4.25
CA GLY A 161 -4.97 11.97 3.82
C GLY A 161 -3.52 12.37 4.02
N GLY A 162 -2.90 11.97 5.16
CA GLY A 162 -1.48 12.16 5.43
C GLY A 162 -0.59 11.44 4.41
N VAL A 163 -0.92 10.16 4.07
CA VAL A 163 -0.20 9.42 3.02
C VAL A 163 -0.29 10.13 1.66
N GLY A 164 -1.47 10.62 1.28
CA GLY A 164 -1.64 11.41 0.07
C GLY A 164 -0.84 12.72 0.11
N GLY A 165 -0.92 13.45 1.22
CA GLY A 165 -0.26 14.74 1.39
C GLY A 165 1.27 14.67 1.35
N MET A 166 1.88 13.57 1.84
CA MET A 166 3.34 13.41 1.81
C MET A 166 3.88 12.97 0.45
N THR A 167 3.03 12.58 -0.51
CA THR A 167 3.46 12.01 -1.81
C THR A 167 4.32 13.00 -2.60
N LEU A 168 3.80 14.18 -2.90
CA LEU A 168 4.49 15.15 -3.72
C LEU A 168 5.78 15.73 -3.06
N PRO A 169 5.80 16.13 -1.78
CA PRO A 169 7.04 16.60 -1.16
C PRO A 169 8.12 15.52 -1.16
N ILE A 170 7.80 14.25 -0.86
CA ILE A 170 8.79 13.16 -0.88
C ILE A 170 9.28 12.87 -2.31
N ALA A 171 8.38 12.89 -3.31
CA ALA A 171 8.79 12.74 -4.71
C ALA A 171 9.81 13.83 -5.13
N ARG A 172 9.63 15.06 -4.65
CA ARG A 172 10.57 16.17 -4.88
C ARG A 172 11.88 15.98 -4.13
N ASP A 173 11.84 15.56 -2.86
CA ASP A 173 13.05 15.27 -2.06
C ASP A 173 13.91 14.17 -2.69
N LEU A 174 13.28 13.15 -3.25
CA LEU A 174 13.95 11.98 -3.81
C LEU A 174 14.27 12.12 -5.32
N ALA A 175 13.86 13.19 -5.99
CA ALA A 175 14.09 13.41 -7.41
C ALA A 175 15.59 13.40 -7.76
N SER A 176 16.44 14.08 -6.95
CA SER A 176 17.88 14.08 -7.13
C SER A 176 18.54 12.71 -6.90
N LYS A 177 17.82 11.78 -6.28
CA LYS A 177 18.23 10.37 -6.10
C LYS A 177 17.68 9.46 -7.18
N LEU A 178 16.96 9.98 -8.17
CA LEU A 178 16.35 9.23 -9.26
C LEU A 178 15.33 8.18 -8.75
N ILE A 179 14.58 8.53 -7.71
CA ILE A 179 13.55 7.68 -7.09
C ILE A 179 12.20 8.36 -7.25
N ARG A 180 11.23 7.66 -7.82
CA ARG A 180 9.85 8.13 -7.96
C ARG A 180 9.02 7.74 -6.74
N VAL A 181 8.01 8.56 -6.43
CA VAL A 181 7.01 8.26 -5.40
C VAL A 181 5.63 8.51 -5.96
N VAL A 182 4.77 7.49 -5.92
CA VAL A 182 3.38 7.56 -6.39
C VAL A 182 2.48 6.96 -5.33
N THR A 183 1.29 7.49 -5.18
CA THR A 183 0.28 6.94 -4.25
C THR A 183 -0.95 6.51 -5.04
N ILE A 184 -1.46 5.31 -4.75
CA ILE A 184 -2.76 4.85 -5.23
C ILE A 184 -3.79 5.09 -4.11
N ALA A 185 -4.93 5.66 -4.46
CA ALA A 185 -6.09 5.80 -3.57
C ALA A 185 -7.20 4.85 -4.05
N PRO A 186 -7.25 3.60 -3.53
CA PRO A 186 -8.27 2.65 -3.92
C PRO A 186 -9.66 3.07 -3.42
N GLY A 187 -10.69 2.72 -4.20
CA GLY A 187 -12.08 2.72 -3.77
C GLY A 187 -12.45 1.47 -2.97
N LEU A 188 -13.61 0.91 -3.27
CA LEU A 188 -14.12 -0.30 -2.63
C LEU A 188 -13.60 -1.54 -3.36
N PHE A 189 -12.72 -2.29 -2.72
CA PHE A 189 -12.12 -3.53 -3.25
C PHE A 189 -12.51 -4.74 -2.41
N ASP A 190 -12.71 -5.91 -3.05
CA ASP A 190 -12.99 -7.17 -2.35
C ASP A 190 -11.71 -7.70 -1.69
N THR A 191 -11.50 -7.29 -0.47
CA THR A 191 -10.32 -7.61 0.35
C THR A 191 -10.74 -8.19 1.69
N PRO A 192 -9.82 -8.82 2.45
CA PRO A 192 -10.08 -9.26 3.81
C PRO A 192 -10.60 -8.16 4.74
N LEU A 193 -10.33 -6.89 4.47
CA LEU A 193 -10.89 -5.76 5.22
C LEU A 193 -12.44 -5.72 5.16
N LEU A 194 -13.03 -6.20 4.06
CA LEU A 194 -14.48 -6.33 3.89
C LEU A 194 -14.98 -7.77 4.11
N ALA A 195 -14.10 -8.71 4.47
CA ALA A 195 -14.45 -10.14 4.58
C ALA A 195 -15.53 -10.41 5.64
N SER A 196 -15.58 -9.60 6.70
CA SER A 196 -16.58 -9.72 7.77
C SER A 196 -18.00 -9.29 7.36
N LEU A 197 -18.16 -8.64 6.20
CA LEU A 197 -19.47 -8.19 5.72
C LEU A 197 -20.22 -9.34 5.04
N PRO A 198 -21.56 -9.45 5.26
CA PRO A 198 -22.42 -10.36 4.51
C PRO A 198 -22.35 -10.12 3.00
N ALA A 199 -22.60 -11.17 2.20
CA ALA A 199 -22.56 -11.07 0.74
C ALA A 199 -23.48 -9.97 0.18
N GLU A 200 -24.68 -9.82 0.74
CA GLU A 200 -25.64 -8.77 0.37
C GLU A 200 -25.07 -7.36 0.61
N ALA A 201 -24.38 -7.15 1.75
CA ALA A 201 -23.75 -5.87 2.06
C ALA A 201 -22.60 -5.58 1.08
N LYS A 202 -21.78 -6.56 0.72
CA LYS A 202 -20.75 -6.43 -0.31
C LYS A 202 -21.36 -6.09 -1.67
N ALA A 203 -22.44 -6.76 -2.06
CA ALA A 203 -23.15 -6.47 -3.30
C ALA A 203 -23.71 -5.04 -3.32
N SER A 204 -24.32 -4.61 -2.21
CA SER A 204 -24.83 -3.23 -2.05
C SER A 204 -23.71 -2.19 -2.15
N LEU A 205 -22.55 -2.45 -1.55
CA LEU A 205 -21.38 -1.57 -1.70
C LEU A 205 -20.88 -1.52 -3.15
N GLY A 206 -20.86 -2.65 -3.83
CA GLY A 206 -20.47 -2.72 -5.24
C GLY A 206 -21.39 -1.90 -6.15
N GLN A 207 -22.71 -1.88 -5.88
CA GLN A 207 -23.68 -1.09 -6.62
C GLN A 207 -23.51 0.43 -6.45
N GLN A 208 -22.81 0.89 -5.42
CA GLN A 208 -22.49 2.31 -5.23
C GLN A 208 -21.38 2.79 -6.15
N VAL A 209 -20.63 1.86 -6.75
CA VAL A 209 -19.57 2.19 -7.73
C VAL A 209 -20.23 2.50 -9.08
N PRO A 210 -20.04 3.70 -9.64
CA PRO A 210 -20.70 4.10 -10.90
C PRO A 210 -20.35 3.17 -12.07
N HIS A 211 -19.06 2.89 -12.31
CA HIS A 211 -18.63 1.97 -13.36
C HIS A 211 -17.18 1.49 -13.15
N PRO A 212 -16.92 0.18 -13.23
CA PRO A 212 -17.91 -0.92 -13.26
C PRO A 212 -18.67 -1.04 -11.93
N SER A 213 -19.97 -1.35 -11.98
CA SER A 213 -20.82 -1.41 -10.78
C SER A 213 -20.61 -2.69 -9.98
N ARG A 214 -19.45 -2.77 -9.36
CA ARG A 214 -18.98 -3.88 -8.51
C ARG A 214 -17.84 -3.42 -7.60
N LEU A 215 -17.50 -4.25 -6.63
CA LEU A 215 -16.22 -4.09 -5.92
C LEU A 215 -15.04 -4.27 -6.90
N GLY A 216 -13.97 -3.53 -6.68
CA GLY A 216 -12.71 -3.71 -7.39
C GLY A 216 -12.12 -5.08 -7.06
N ASN A 217 -11.53 -5.74 -8.06
CA ASN A 217 -10.72 -6.93 -7.85
C ASN A 217 -9.32 -6.50 -7.38
N PRO A 218 -8.76 -7.08 -6.31
CA PRO A 218 -7.39 -6.79 -5.86
C PRO A 218 -6.34 -6.85 -6.96
N ASP A 219 -6.54 -7.70 -7.97
CA ASP A 219 -5.66 -7.80 -9.14
C ASP A 219 -5.62 -6.52 -9.99
N GLU A 220 -6.69 -5.74 -10.03
CA GLU A 220 -6.74 -4.44 -10.73
C GLU A 220 -5.83 -3.41 -10.05
N TYR A 221 -5.69 -3.50 -8.72
CA TYR A 221 -4.71 -2.70 -7.97
C TYR A 221 -3.27 -3.13 -8.33
N GLY A 222 -2.98 -4.43 -8.32
CA GLY A 222 -1.67 -4.96 -8.72
C GLY A 222 -1.29 -4.60 -10.15
N ALA A 223 -2.25 -4.57 -11.08
CA ALA A 223 -2.05 -4.14 -12.46
C ALA A 223 -1.64 -2.67 -12.54
N LEU A 224 -2.27 -1.78 -11.75
CA LEU A 224 -1.87 -0.36 -11.69
C LEU A 224 -0.48 -0.20 -11.07
N VAL A 225 -0.13 -0.97 -10.02
CA VAL A 225 1.23 -0.98 -9.45
C VAL A 225 2.25 -1.30 -10.53
N LEU A 226 2.03 -2.36 -11.32
CA LEU A 226 2.93 -2.74 -12.41
C LEU A 226 3.05 -1.62 -13.47
N HIS A 227 1.92 -1.02 -13.85
CA HIS A 227 1.92 0.11 -14.78
C HIS A 227 2.73 1.31 -14.25
N ILE A 228 2.60 1.65 -12.96
CA ILE A 228 3.37 2.73 -12.34
C ILE A 228 4.88 2.43 -12.39
N ILE A 229 5.27 1.18 -12.14
CA ILE A 229 6.68 0.76 -12.22
C ILE A 229 7.22 0.99 -13.63
N GLU A 230 6.45 0.62 -14.65
CA GLU A 230 6.86 0.65 -16.05
C GLU A 230 6.75 2.02 -16.71
N ASN A 231 5.98 2.94 -16.12
CA ASN A 231 5.76 4.28 -16.66
C ASN A 231 6.57 5.35 -15.89
N PRO A 232 7.77 5.74 -16.37
CA PRO A 232 8.66 6.65 -15.65
C PRO A 232 8.11 8.07 -15.49
N MET A 233 7.09 8.46 -16.26
CA MET A 233 6.51 9.81 -16.15
C MET A 233 5.55 9.94 -14.96
N LEU A 234 5.11 8.84 -14.36
CA LEU A 234 4.28 8.86 -13.14
C LEU A 234 5.16 9.10 -11.91
N ASN A 235 5.09 10.32 -11.36
CA ASN A 235 5.82 10.72 -10.16
C ASN A 235 5.07 11.84 -9.41
N GLY A 236 5.01 11.76 -8.09
CA GLY A 236 4.42 12.80 -7.23
C GLY A 236 2.89 12.86 -7.24
N GLU A 237 2.20 11.90 -7.85
CA GLU A 237 0.75 11.90 -8.04
C GLU A 237 0.03 10.95 -7.08
N VAL A 238 -1.22 11.30 -6.76
CA VAL A 238 -2.17 10.44 -6.04
C VAL A 238 -3.26 10.00 -7.01
N ILE A 239 -3.22 8.76 -7.43
CA ILE A 239 -4.12 8.19 -8.44
C ILE A 239 -5.31 7.52 -7.76
N ARG A 240 -6.52 8.03 -7.98
CA ARG A 240 -7.76 7.35 -7.56
C ARG A 240 -8.01 6.13 -8.47
N LEU A 241 -8.18 4.97 -7.86
CA LEU A 241 -8.57 3.72 -8.52
C LEU A 241 -9.88 3.25 -7.90
N ASP A 242 -11.01 3.77 -8.38
CA ASP A 242 -12.25 3.76 -7.59
C ASP A 242 -13.55 3.63 -8.40
N GLY A 243 -13.48 3.43 -9.73
CA GLY A 243 -14.67 3.34 -10.57
C GLY A 243 -15.56 4.59 -10.52
N ALA A 244 -14.97 5.76 -10.26
CA ALA A 244 -15.62 7.07 -10.12
C ALA A 244 -16.51 7.21 -8.87
N ILE A 245 -16.37 6.34 -7.85
CA ILE A 245 -17.14 6.48 -6.62
C ILE A 245 -16.78 7.78 -5.88
N ARG A 246 -17.79 8.41 -5.31
CA ARG A 246 -17.66 9.41 -4.25
C ARG A 246 -18.46 8.90 -3.07
N MET A 247 -17.78 8.67 -1.95
CA MET A 247 -18.39 8.00 -0.80
C MET A 247 -19.52 8.84 -0.24
N ALA A 248 -20.69 8.23 -0.08
CA ALA A 248 -21.78 8.84 0.67
C ALA A 248 -21.39 8.98 2.15
N PRO A 249 -22.01 9.93 2.90
CA PRO A 249 -21.70 10.10 4.34
C PRO A 249 -21.93 8.85 5.20
N ARG A 250 -22.76 7.93 4.72
CA ARG A 250 -23.10 6.63 5.35
C ARG A 250 -23.18 5.52 4.32
#